data_b4d7726cd4e4b94d0791c2d44ea6f7a2
#
_entry.id   b4d7726cd4e4b94d0791c2d44ea6f7a2
#
_cell.length_a   1.000
_cell.length_b   1.000
_cell.length_c   1.000
_cell.angle_alpha   90.00
_cell.angle_beta   90.00
_cell.angle_gamma   90.00
#
_symmetry.space_group_name_H-M   'P 1'
#
loop_
_entity.id
_entity.type
_entity.pdbx_description
1 polymer ?
#
loop_
_entity_poly.entity_id
_entity_poly.type
_entity_poly.pdbx_seq_one_letter_code
_entity_poly.pdbx_strand_id
1 'polypeptide(L)'
;VNTRVREAQAQDEAAWDAFVEACPQATFFHRFAWQRVLRRAFGYQAHFLLAEGADGIEGILPLALVRSVLTGNRLCSLPYCVYGGIAASTESAAGALRAQARALAESLQVDALELRCREPSGSDWPVKELYYTFRKPLQADNAANLKAIPNRQRAMLRKALGERLYSEEDMDGVDRLYRVYSESVRNLGTPVFSRRYLQILREEFPGDCRVLMIRQASGGAASRKPDDAMLCDPPDRRGEASEDVAAVMSFYFRGEVLPYYGGGITRARHIRGCNHFLYWELMRRASGEGLRGFDFGRSKADTGPFAFKKHMGFEPAALPYEYHLVAADAPPDLNPNSPRYRLLVSTWQKLPLWLANRLGPPLARHLG
;
A
#
# COMPACT_ATOMS: atom_id res chain seq x y z
N VAL A 1 -1.35 36.63 7.04
CA VAL A 1 -2.18 36.17 5.93
C VAL A 1 -3.15 35.15 6.51
N ASN A 2 -4.47 35.40 6.33
CA ASN A 2 -5.51 34.53 6.93
C ASN A 2 -5.71 33.30 6.04
N THR A 3 -5.11 32.18 6.40
CA THR A 3 -5.32 30.90 5.69
C THR A 3 -6.75 30.42 5.93
N ARG A 4 -7.56 30.30 4.88
CA ARG A 4 -8.94 29.80 4.96
C ARG A 4 -8.97 28.30 4.68
N VAL A 5 -9.60 27.53 5.57
CA VAL A 5 -9.82 26.09 5.34
C VAL A 5 -11.27 25.85 4.93
N ARG A 6 -11.46 25.04 3.90
CA ARG A 6 -12.78 24.57 3.44
C ARG A 6 -12.72 23.13 2.96
N GLU A 7 -13.88 22.52 2.78
CA GLU A 7 -14.00 21.23 2.11
C GLU A 7 -13.86 21.41 0.59
N ALA A 8 -13.05 20.55 -0.03
CA ALA A 8 -12.82 20.54 -1.46
C ALA A 8 -14.03 20.03 -2.23
N GLN A 9 -14.32 20.64 -3.36
CA GLN A 9 -15.40 20.29 -4.27
C GLN A 9 -14.82 19.66 -5.56
N ALA A 10 -15.66 19.04 -6.38
CA ALA A 10 -15.21 18.41 -7.62
C ALA A 10 -14.41 19.34 -8.56
N GLN A 11 -14.75 20.62 -8.59
CA GLN A 11 -14.05 21.62 -9.37
C GLN A 11 -12.62 21.93 -8.90
N ASP A 12 -12.30 21.58 -7.65
CA ASP A 12 -10.97 21.79 -7.06
C ASP A 12 -9.98 20.68 -7.47
N GLU A 13 -10.42 19.60 -8.12
CA GLU A 13 -9.60 18.44 -8.44
C GLU A 13 -8.29 18.80 -9.15
N ALA A 14 -8.36 19.64 -10.18
CA ALA A 14 -7.18 20.03 -10.96
C ALA A 14 -6.17 20.81 -10.11
N ALA A 15 -6.65 21.79 -9.30
CA ALA A 15 -5.79 22.58 -8.43
C ALA A 15 -5.23 21.73 -7.28
N TRP A 16 -6.04 20.85 -6.72
CA TRP A 16 -5.63 19.89 -5.70
C TRP A 16 -4.51 18.96 -6.20
N ASP A 17 -4.70 18.31 -7.37
CA ASP A 17 -3.71 17.39 -7.91
C ASP A 17 -2.44 18.14 -8.37
N ALA A 18 -2.54 19.38 -8.85
CA ALA A 18 -1.37 20.23 -9.11
C ALA A 18 -0.58 20.51 -7.81
N PHE A 19 -1.26 20.78 -6.70
CA PHE A 19 -0.62 20.91 -5.39
C PHE A 19 0.02 19.59 -4.94
N VAL A 20 -0.65 18.44 -5.14
CA VAL A 20 -0.10 17.11 -4.83
C VAL A 20 1.19 16.85 -5.59
N GLU A 21 1.27 17.23 -6.87
CA GLU A 21 2.49 17.07 -7.68
C GLU A 21 3.65 17.97 -7.20
N ALA A 22 3.34 19.20 -6.77
CA ALA A 22 4.34 20.18 -6.35
C ALA A 22 4.82 20.02 -4.91
N CYS A 23 3.94 19.56 -3.99
CA CYS A 23 4.24 19.49 -2.55
C CYS A 23 5.08 18.24 -2.21
N PRO A 24 6.32 18.38 -1.65
CA PRO A 24 7.17 17.24 -1.31
C PRO A 24 6.58 16.31 -0.24
N GLN A 25 5.74 16.85 0.64
CA GLN A 25 5.07 16.08 1.70
C GLN A 25 3.93 15.22 1.16
N ALA A 26 3.33 15.60 0.03
CA ALA A 26 2.26 14.84 -0.58
C ALA A 26 2.78 13.53 -1.18
N THR A 27 1.89 12.55 -1.24
CA THR A 27 2.16 11.19 -1.75
C THR A 27 1.07 10.80 -2.72
N PHE A 28 1.22 9.66 -3.39
CA PHE A 28 0.16 9.07 -4.22
C PHE A 28 -1.21 9.05 -3.53
N PHE A 29 -1.21 8.84 -2.23
CA PHE A 29 -2.45 8.74 -1.44
C PHE A 29 -3.13 10.10 -1.21
N HIS A 30 -2.52 11.22 -1.57
CA HIS A 30 -3.14 12.54 -1.53
C HIS A 30 -3.88 12.89 -2.82
N ARG A 31 -3.80 12.07 -3.90
CA ARG A 31 -4.50 12.31 -5.15
C ARG A 31 -6.01 12.43 -4.93
N PHE A 32 -6.65 13.39 -5.60
CA PHE A 32 -8.09 13.67 -5.42
C PHE A 32 -8.98 12.47 -5.74
N ALA A 33 -8.59 11.66 -6.70
CA ALA A 33 -9.31 10.46 -7.11
C ALA A 33 -9.58 9.45 -5.96
N TRP A 34 -8.80 9.49 -4.86
CA TRP A 34 -9.09 8.69 -3.68
C TRP A 34 -10.46 8.95 -3.07
N GLN A 35 -11.00 10.17 -3.20
CA GLN A 35 -12.37 10.48 -2.79
C GLN A 35 -13.39 9.58 -3.51
N ARG A 36 -13.21 9.42 -4.83
CA ARG A 36 -14.07 8.55 -5.65
C ARG A 36 -13.88 7.07 -5.31
N VAL A 37 -12.62 6.64 -5.09
CA VAL A 37 -12.31 5.28 -4.66
C VAL A 37 -13.04 4.93 -3.37
N LEU A 38 -12.94 5.76 -2.35
CA LEU A 38 -13.56 5.52 -1.04
C LEU A 38 -15.08 5.45 -1.13
N ARG A 39 -15.69 6.35 -1.89
CA ARG A 39 -17.13 6.38 -2.11
C ARG A 39 -17.60 5.17 -2.90
N ARG A 40 -16.96 4.86 -4.04
CA ARG A 40 -17.37 3.79 -4.96
C ARG A 40 -17.16 2.39 -4.39
N ALA A 41 -16.08 2.18 -3.64
CA ALA A 41 -15.70 0.86 -3.13
C ALA A 41 -16.31 0.55 -1.76
N PHE A 42 -16.46 1.54 -0.89
CA PHE A 42 -16.82 1.32 0.51
C PHE A 42 -18.07 2.11 0.95
N GLY A 43 -18.51 3.09 0.15
CA GLY A 43 -19.62 3.97 0.52
C GLY A 43 -19.24 4.96 1.62
N TYR A 44 -17.94 5.24 1.82
CA TYR A 44 -17.50 6.17 2.85
C TYR A 44 -17.84 7.61 2.48
N GLN A 45 -18.18 8.38 3.50
CA GLN A 45 -18.24 9.83 3.42
C GLN A 45 -16.82 10.38 3.50
N ALA A 46 -16.40 11.04 2.44
CA ALA A 46 -15.09 11.65 2.36
C ALA A 46 -15.19 13.16 2.66
N HIS A 47 -14.25 13.67 3.42
CA HIS A 47 -14.09 15.08 3.80
C HIS A 47 -12.68 15.53 3.43
N PHE A 48 -12.49 15.94 2.19
CA PHE A 48 -11.20 16.43 1.71
C PHE A 48 -11.09 17.91 2.02
N LEU A 49 -10.20 18.26 2.96
CA LEU A 49 -9.97 19.63 3.39
C LEU A 49 -8.82 20.25 2.60
N LEU A 50 -8.99 21.50 2.18
CA LEU A 50 -7.92 22.31 1.60
C LEU A 50 -7.78 23.63 2.35
N ALA A 51 -6.55 24.12 2.46
CA ALA A 51 -6.18 25.39 3.01
C ALA A 51 -5.78 26.33 1.87
N GLU A 52 -6.46 27.46 1.73
CA GLU A 52 -6.23 28.48 0.70
C GLU A 52 -5.51 29.68 1.30
N GLY A 53 -4.44 30.10 0.64
CA GLY A 53 -3.75 31.36 0.85
C GLY A 53 -4.01 32.35 -0.28
N ALA A 54 -3.17 33.38 -0.37
CA ALA A 54 -3.31 34.43 -1.40
C ALA A 54 -3.11 33.87 -2.83
N ASP A 55 -2.20 32.92 -3.00
CA ASP A 55 -1.76 32.45 -4.31
C ASP A 55 -2.34 31.05 -4.67
N GLY A 56 -3.31 30.54 -3.90
CA GLY A 56 -3.95 29.26 -4.14
C GLY A 56 -3.87 28.29 -2.97
N ILE A 57 -3.83 26.98 -3.27
CA ILE A 57 -3.79 25.92 -2.25
C ILE A 57 -2.42 25.90 -1.58
N GLU A 58 -2.38 26.08 -0.25
CA GLU A 58 -1.19 25.98 0.60
C GLU A 58 -1.13 24.69 1.40
N GLY A 59 -2.23 23.92 1.45
CA GLY A 59 -2.26 22.65 2.17
C GLY A 59 -3.50 21.84 1.89
N ILE A 60 -3.39 20.52 2.09
CA ILE A 60 -4.46 19.57 1.87
C ILE A 60 -4.47 18.48 2.95
N LEU A 61 -5.66 17.95 3.23
CA LEU A 61 -5.85 16.82 4.14
C LEU A 61 -7.03 15.98 3.67
N PRO A 62 -6.79 14.78 3.11
CA PRO A 62 -7.85 13.86 2.72
C PRO A 62 -8.35 13.07 3.93
N LEU A 63 -9.61 13.24 4.30
CA LEU A 63 -10.24 12.55 5.41
C LEU A 63 -11.42 11.70 4.93
N ALA A 64 -11.73 10.62 5.65
CA ALA A 64 -12.93 9.83 5.47
C ALA A 64 -13.51 9.37 6.80
N LEU A 65 -14.83 9.36 6.89
CA LEU A 65 -15.56 8.86 8.04
C LEU A 65 -15.72 7.34 7.91
N VAL A 66 -15.10 6.61 8.82
CA VAL A 66 -15.22 5.16 8.96
C VAL A 66 -16.15 4.86 10.12
N ARG A 67 -17.31 4.26 9.83
CA ARG A 67 -18.25 3.77 10.84
C ARG A 67 -18.14 2.26 10.95
N SER A 68 -17.70 1.77 12.08
CA SER A 68 -17.44 0.35 12.27
C SER A 68 -17.95 -0.14 13.63
N VAL A 69 -18.82 -1.13 13.60
CA VAL A 69 -19.27 -1.84 14.81
C VAL A 69 -18.14 -2.64 15.49
N LEU A 70 -17.04 -2.88 14.77
CA LEU A 70 -15.90 -3.65 15.28
C LEU A 70 -14.80 -2.77 15.88
N THR A 71 -14.59 -1.57 15.33
CA THR A 71 -13.44 -0.71 15.65
C THR A 71 -13.83 0.71 16.04
N GLY A 72 -15.14 0.97 16.21
CA GLY A 72 -15.66 2.30 16.54
C GLY A 72 -15.77 3.22 15.33
N ASN A 73 -16.21 4.45 15.58
CA ASN A 73 -16.36 5.49 14.56
C ASN A 73 -15.11 6.35 14.52
N ARG A 74 -14.50 6.51 13.37
CA ARG A 74 -13.26 7.28 13.23
C ARG A 74 -13.32 8.20 12.02
N LEU A 75 -12.77 9.39 12.18
CA LEU A 75 -12.36 10.22 11.06
C LEU A 75 -10.89 9.88 10.77
N CYS A 76 -10.59 9.36 9.59
CA CYS A 76 -9.27 8.82 9.29
C CYS A 76 -8.70 9.46 8.03
N SER A 77 -7.43 9.84 8.08
CA SER A 77 -6.73 10.31 6.90
C SER A 77 -6.37 9.15 5.99
N LEU A 78 -7.29 8.84 5.07
CA LEU A 78 -7.33 7.76 4.11
C LEU A 78 -7.24 6.34 4.71
N PRO A 79 -8.39 5.76 5.07
CA PRO A 79 -8.47 4.36 5.44
C PRO A 79 -7.89 3.47 4.34
N TYR A 80 -7.22 2.39 4.74
CA TYR A 80 -6.48 1.42 3.91
C TYR A 80 -5.18 1.95 3.26
N CYS A 81 -4.90 3.25 3.31
CA CYS A 81 -3.67 3.84 2.81
C CYS A 81 -2.56 3.84 3.86
N VAL A 82 -1.31 3.88 3.39
CA VAL A 82 -0.14 3.92 4.29
C VAL A 82 0.08 5.33 4.82
N TYR A 83 -0.12 6.31 3.95
CA TYR A 83 0.03 7.74 4.20
C TYR A 83 -1.28 8.45 3.91
N GLY A 84 -1.40 9.69 4.33
CA GLY A 84 -2.58 10.51 4.10
C GLY A 84 -2.70 11.65 5.12
N GLY A 85 -1.64 11.90 5.91
CA GLY A 85 -1.57 13.01 6.86
C GLY A 85 -1.64 14.37 6.17
N ILE A 86 -1.44 15.45 6.91
CA ILE A 86 -1.43 16.79 6.36
C ILE A 86 -0.23 16.94 5.40
N ALA A 87 -0.49 17.48 4.21
CA ALA A 87 0.52 17.94 3.28
C ALA A 87 0.34 19.44 3.09
N ALA A 88 1.32 20.25 3.48
CA ALA A 88 1.23 21.69 3.45
C ALA A 88 2.57 22.34 3.08
N SER A 89 2.50 23.50 2.41
CA SER A 89 3.68 24.30 2.07
C SER A 89 4.09 25.26 3.18
N THR A 90 3.18 25.52 4.14
CA THR A 90 3.42 26.41 5.27
C THR A 90 2.92 25.79 6.57
N GLU A 91 3.57 26.13 7.70
CA GLU A 91 3.13 25.70 9.02
C GLU A 91 1.75 26.28 9.40
N SER A 92 1.45 27.50 8.92
CA SER A 92 0.13 28.14 9.09
C SER A 92 -0.98 27.31 8.47
N ALA A 93 -0.79 26.82 7.23
CA ALA A 93 -1.75 25.97 6.55
C ALA A 93 -1.88 24.60 7.25
N ALA A 94 -0.76 24.01 7.70
CA ALA A 94 -0.78 22.77 8.46
C ALA A 94 -1.54 22.90 9.77
N GLY A 95 -1.31 23.98 10.53
CA GLY A 95 -2.01 24.29 11.77
C GLY A 95 -3.51 24.51 11.56
N ALA A 96 -3.88 25.26 10.52
CA ALA A 96 -5.28 25.53 10.17
C ALA A 96 -6.02 24.23 9.77
N LEU A 97 -5.40 23.38 8.97
CA LEU A 97 -5.96 22.07 8.60
C LEU A 97 -6.15 21.15 9.81
N ARG A 98 -5.17 21.11 10.72
CA ARG A 98 -5.26 20.35 11.97
C ARG A 98 -6.41 20.82 12.84
N ALA A 99 -6.54 22.12 13.02
CA ALA A 99 -7.63 22.74 13.79
C ALA A 99 -9.01 22.41 13.19
N GLN A 100 -9.14 22.54 11.87
CA GLN A 100 -10.39 22.23 11.16
C GLN A 100 -10.73 20.74 11.22
N ALA A 101 -9.73 19.84 11.07
CA ALA A 101 -9.94 18.40 11.18
C ALA A 101 -10.40 18.00 12.59
N ARG A 102 -9.84 18.64 13.63
CA ARG A 102 -10.26 18.46 15.01
C ARG A 102 -11.72 18.89 15.20
N ALA A 103 -12.08 20.08 14.78
CA ALA A 103 -13.45 20.60 14.88
C ALA A 103 -14.45 19.72 14.13
N LEU A 104 -14.06 19.21 12.95
CA LEU A 104 -14.87 18.27 12.19
C LEU A 104 -15.06 16.95 12.95
N ALA A 105 -14.02 16.38 13.53
CA ALA A 105 -14.09 15.15 14.33
C ALA A 105 -15.02 15.30 15.53
N GLU A 106 -14.92 16.41 16.25
CA GLU A 106 -15.80 16.77 17.37
C GLU A 106 -17.26 16.93 16.92
N SER A 107 -17.52 17.62 15.78
CA SER A 107 -18.86 17.81 15.23
C SER A 107 -19.51 16.50 14.77
N LEU A 108 -18.73 15.56 14.25
CA LEU A 108 -19.17 14.23 13.82
C LEU A 108 -19.30 13.24 14.99
N GLN A 109 -18.90 13.65 16.19
CA GLN A 109 -18.93 12.83 17.40
C GLN A 109 -18.27 11.45 17.19
N VAL A 110 -17.11 11.44 16.55
CA VAL A 110 -16.33 10.21 16.34
C VAL A 110 -15.58 9.83 17.63
N ASP A 111 -15.14 8.58 17.73
CA ASP A 111 -14.31 8.13 18.84
C ASP A 111 -12.91 8.78 18.77
N ALA A 112 -12.36 8.88 17.57
CA ALA A 112 -11.05 9.48 17.33
C ALA A 112 -10.87 10.00 15.90
N LEU A 113 -9.99 11.00 15.74
CA LEU A 113 -9.39 11.39 14.46
C LEU A 113 -8.01 10.72 14.38
N GLU A 114 -7.74 10.01 13.28
CA GLU A 114 -6.46 9.34 12.97
C GLU A 114 -5.77 10.03 11.80
N LEU A 115 -4.58 10.58 12.03
CA LEU A 115 -3.72 11.13 10.98
C LEU A 115 -2.56 10.16 10.69
N ARG A 116 -2.49 9.67 9.46
CA ARG A 116 -1.44 8.74 8.99
C ARG A 116 -0.24 9.52 8.46
N CYS A 117 0.50 10.10 9.38
CA CYS A 117 1.64 10.93 9.06
C CYS A 117 2.83 10.08 8.59
N ARG A 118 3.62 10.63 7.66
CA ARG A 118 4.90 10.04 7.24
C ARG A 118 6.05 10.47 8.15
N GLU A 119 5.93 11.67 8.69
CA GLU A 119 6.87 12.28 9.65
C GLU A 119 6.07 12.89 10.80
N PRO A 120 6.67 13.07 11.99
CA PRO A 120 5.98 13.73 13.10
C PRO A 120 5.48 15.13 12.72
N SER A 121 4.23 15.43 13.05
CA SER A 121 3.65 16.73 12.71
C SER A 121 3.95 17.84 13.73
N GLY A 122 4.67 17.50 14.83
CA GLY A 122 4.93 18.42 15.93
C GLY A 122 3.71 18.68 16.82
N SER A 123 2.64 17.89 16.68
CA SER A 123 1.48 17.97 17.57
C SER A 123 1.79 17.31 18.92
N ASP A 124 1.01 17.64 19.95
CA ASP A 124 1.00 16.97 21.27
C ASP A 124 0.06 15.76 21.34
N TRP A 125 -0.46 15.33 20.17
CA TRP A 125 -1.40 14.22 20.10
C TRP A 125 -0.73 12.86 20.37
N PRO A 126 -1.42 11.92 21.02
CA PRO A 126 -0.93 10.56 21.18
C PRO A 126 -0.49 9.95 19.85
N VAL A 127 0.70 9.35 19.85
CA VAL A 127 1.29 8.68 18.69
C VAL A 127 1.27 7.17 18.91
N LYS A 128 0.86 6.42 17.86
CA LYS A 128 0.96 4.97 17.85
C LYS A 128 2.11 4.51 16.96
N GLU A 129 3.18 4.04 17.56
CA GLU A 129 4.35 3.51 16.86
C GLU A 129 4.22 2.01 16.59
N LEU A 130 3.26 1.63 15.77
CA LEU A 130 3.02 0.23 15.41
C LEU A 130 3.58 -0.12 14.03
N TYR A 131 3.69 0.88 13.17
CA TYR A 131 4.00 0.70 11.75
C TYR A 131 5.33 1.31 11.39
N TYR A 132 6.01 0.64 10.46
CA TYR A 132 7.25 1.10 9.84
C TYR A 132 7.10 1.09 8.33
N THR A 133 7.60 2.12 7.67
CA THR A 133 7.76 2.13 6.22
C THR A 133 9.16 1.68 5.81
N PHE A 134 9.32 1.30 4.55
CA PHE A 134 10.58 0.79 4.00
C PHE A 134 10.78 1.39 2.62
N ARG A 135 11.69 2.35 2.51
CA ARG A 135 11.97 3.05 1.25
C ARG A 135 13.44 2.94 0.89
N LYS A 136 13.72 2.85 -0.40
CA LYS A 136 15.08 2.75 -0.91
C LYS A 136 15.19 3.44 -2.26
N PRO A 137 16.28 4.18 -2.53
CA PRO A 137 16.55 4.68 -3.86
C PRO A 137 16.84 3.52 -4.82
N LEU A 138 16.37 3.66 -6.07
CA LEU A 138 16.73 2.81 -7.19
C LEU A 138 17.84 3.48 -8.00
N GLN A 139 18.86 2.69 -8.34
CA GLN A 139 19.91 3.09 -9.26
C GLN A 139 19.45 2.83 -10.70
N ALA A 140 19.95 3.59 -11.66
CA ALA A 140 19.63 3.37 -13.08
C ALA A 140 20.18 2.03 -13.60
N ASP A 141 21.24 1.50 -12.97
CA ASP A 141 21.83 0.21 -13.29
C ASP A 141 21.26 -0.92 -12.44
N ASN A 142 20.71 -1.94 -13.10
CA ASN A 142 20.17 -3.13 -12.44
C ASN A 142 21.24 -3.94 -11.69
N ALA A 143 22.50 -3.96 -12.17
CA ALA A 143 23.57 -4.65 -11.46
C ALA A 143 23.89 -3.96 -10.13
N ALA A 144 23.85 -2.62 -10.07
CA ALA A 144 23.99 -1.85 -8.85
C ALA A 144 22.85 -2.10 -7.87
N ASN A 145 21.60 -2.12 -8.36
CA ASN A 145 20.42 -2.47 -7.55
C ASN A 145 20.52 -3.89 -6.98
N LEU A 146 20.95 -4.86 -7.78
CA LEU A 146 21.14 -6.23 -7.35
C LEU A 146 22.24 -6.34 -6.30
N LYS A 147 23.36 -5.64 -6.49
CA LYS A 147 24.49 -5.61 -5.53
C LYS A 147 24.08 -5.01 -4.18
N ALA A 148 23.12 -4.08 -4.17
CA ALA A 148 22.57 -3.50 -2.95
C ALA A 148 21.66 -4.46 -2.16
N ILE A 149 21.26 -5.60 -2.74
CA ILE A 149 20.55 -6.67 -2.04
C ILE A 149 21.57 -7.56 -1.32
N PRO A 150 21.40 -7.90 -0.02
CA PRO A 150 22.32 -8.74 0.72
C PRO A 150 22.57 -10.11 0.06
N ASN A 151 23.78 -10.63 0.13
CA ASN A 151 24.23 -11.85 -0.56
C ASN A 151 23.30 -13.06 -0.34
N ARG A 152 22.81 -13.24 0.89
CA ARG A 152 21.89 -14.32 1.23
C ARG A 152 20.59 -14.24 0.41
N GLN A 153 20.07 -13.03 0.21
CA GLN A 153 18.83 -12.81 -0.55
C GLN A 153 19.07 -12.92 -2.06
N ARG A 154 20.23 -12.47 -2.56
CA ARG A 154 20.66 -12.73 -3.95
C ARG A 154 20.75 -14.23 -4.27
N ALA A 155 21.23 -15.02 -3.31
CA ALA A 155 21.23 -16.48 -3.46
C ALA A 155 19.80 -17.05 -3.59
N MET A 156 18.80 -16.45 -2.93
CA MET A 156 17.39 -16.83 -3.11
C MET A 156 16.87 -16.42 -4.49
N LEU A 157 17.28 -15.27 -5.02
CA LEU A 157 16.93 -14.83 -6.37
C LEU A 157 17.49 -15.80 -7.43
N ARG A 158 18.75 -16.21 -7.32
CA ARG A 158 19.33 -17.22 -8.23
C ARG A 158 18.57 -18.55 -8.17
N LYS A 159 18.13 -18.99 -6.98
CA LYS A 159 17.28 -20.17 -6.86
C LYS A 159 15.95 -19.99 -7.58
N ALA A 160 15.33 -18.82 -7.48
CA ALA A 160 14.07 -18.51 -8.14
C ALA A 160 14.18 -18.60 -9.68
N LEU A 161 15.28 -18.12 -10.27
CA LEU A 161 15.54 -18.33 -11.70
C LEU A 161 15.60 -19.81 -12.09
N GLY A 162 16.19 -20.65 -11.24
CA GLY A 162 16.23 -22.11 -11.44
C GLY A 162 14.85 -22.77 -11.40
N GLU A 163 13.86 -22.15 -10.75
CA GLU A 163 12.46 -22.56 -10.73
C GLU A 163 11.66 -22.14 -11.98
N ARG A 164 12.33 -21.61 -13.01
CA ARG A 164 11.74 -21.15 -14.29
C ARG A 164 10.68 -20.04 -14.12
N LEU A 165 10.87 -19.18 -13.13
CA LEU A 165 10.01 -18.01 -12.94
C LEU A 165 10.31 -16.95 -14.01
N TYR A 166 9.26 -16.27 -14.44
CA TYR A 166 9.34 -15.05 -15.24
C TYR A 166 8.22 -14.08 -14.87
N SER A 167 8.34 -12.84 -15.29
CA SER A 167 7.37 -11.80 -14.99
C SER A 167 6.70 -11.28 -16.24
N GLU A 168 5.42 -10.96 -16.15
CA GLU A 168 4.69 -10.21 -17.17
C GLU A 168 3.76 -9.17 -16.54
N GLU A 169 3.52 -8.08 -17.25
CA GLU A 169 2.53 -7.09 -16.84
C GLU A 169 1.15 -7.52 -17.32
N ASP A 170 0.16 -7.51 -16.42
CA ASP A 170 -1.23 -7.83 -16.75
C ASP A 170 -1.98 -6.55 -17.12
N MET A 171 -2.25 -6.40 -18.42
CA MET A 171 -2.96 -5.23 -18.97
C MET A 171 -4.49 -5.41 -18.93
N ASP A 172 -4.99 -6.63 -18.76
CA ASP A 172 -6.39 -6.99 -19.06
C ASP A 172 -7.34 -6.92 -17.84
N GLY A 173 -6.90 -6.33 -16.75
CA GLY A 173 -7.80 -6.17 -15.63
C GLY A 173 -7.23 -6.67 -14.31
N VAL A 174 -8.06 -7.26 -13.45
CA VAL A 174 -7.67 -7.64 -12.08
C VAL A 174 -7.96 -9.11 -11.75
N ASP A 175 -8.44 -9.89 -12.70
CA ASP A 175 -8.93 -11.25 -12.41
C ASP A 175 -7.82 -12.22 -12.04
N ARG A 176 -6.72 -12.16 -12.75
CA ARG A 176 -5.53 -12.96 -12.44
C ARG A 176 -4.94 -12.56 -11.10
N LEU A 177 -4.76 -11.25 -10.87
CA LEU A 177 -4.34 -10.72 -9.58
C LEU A 177 -5.28 -11.18 -8.47
N TYR A 178 -6.61 -11.03 -8.65
CA TYR A 178 -7.58 -11.36 -7.60
C TYR A 178 -7.54 -12.82 -7.17
N ARG A 179 -7.36 -13.75 -8.12
CA ARG A 179 -7.18 -15.18 -7.81
C ARG A 179 -5.98 -15.42 -6.89
N VAL A 180 -4.82 -14.87 -7.26
CA VAL A 180 -3.58 -15.00 -6.48
C VAL A 180 -3.68 -14.27 -5.14
N TYR A 181 -4.13 -13.03 -5.16
CA TYR A 181 -4.23 -12.17 -3.99
C TYR A 181 -5.21 -12.70 -2.94
N SER A 182 -6.40 -13.12 -3.35
CA SER A 182 -7.43 -13.61 -2.43
C SER A 182 -6.98 -14.88 -1.70
N GLU A 183 -6.32 -15.80 -2.39
CA GLU A 183 -5.74 -16.98 -1.78
C GLU A 183 -4.62 -16.63 -0.79
N SER A 184 -3.74 -15.73 -1.18
CA SER A 184 -2.65 -15.26 -0.31
C SER A 184 -3.17 -14.63 0.98
N VAL A 185 -4.15 -13.73 0.88
CA VAL A 185 -4.72 -13.00 2.02
C VAL A 185 -5.51 -13.94 2.93
N ARG A 186 -6.28 -14.88 2.38
CA ARG A 186 -6.96 -15.93 3.15
C ARG A 186 -5.93 -16.76 3.94
N ASN A 187 -4.82 -17.15 3.31
CA ASN A 187 -3.74 -17.90 3.97
C ASN A 187 -3.01 -17.13 5.07
N LEU A 188 -3.07 -15.80 5.02
CA LEU A 188 -2.57 -14.91 6.08
C LEU A 188 -3.60 -14.71 7.21
N GLY A 189 -4.85 -15.16 7.03
CA GLY A 189 -5.91 -15.01 8.01
C GLY A 189 -6.56 -13.62 8.02
N THR A 190 -6.47 -12.90 6.91
CA THR A 190 -7.02 -11.55 6.76
C THR A 190 -8.20 -11.55 5.78
N PRO A 191 -9.31 -10.84 6.07
CA PRO A 191 -10.39 -10.64 5.11
C PRO A 191 -9.90 -9.95 3.84
N VAL A 192 -10.28 -10.49 2.68
CA VAL A 192 -9.91 -9.96 1.38
C VAL A 192 -10.81 -8.78 1.00
N PHE A 193 -10.26 -7.79 0.29
CA PHE A 193 -11.07 -6.75 -0.38
C PHE A 193 -11.85 -7.34 -1.55
N SER A 194 -12.91 -6.64 -1.97
CA SER A 194 -13.67 -7.05 -3.15
C SER A 194 -12.84 -6.91 -4.43
N ARG A 195 -13.10 -7.81 -5.40
CA ARG A 195 -12.56 -7.65 -6.76
C ARG A 195 -12.90 -6.27 -7.34
N ARG A 196 -14.14 -5.77 -7.07
CA ARG A 196 -14.60 -4.45 -7.52
C ARG A 196 -13.72 -3.31 -6.99
N TYR A 197 -13.20 -3.40 -5.76
CA TYR A 197 -12.26 -2.41 -5.23
C TYR A 197 -10.99 -2.32 -6.07
N LEU A 198 -10.39 -3.45 -6.42
CA LEU A 198 -9.17 -3.48 -7.26
C LEU A 198 -9.45 -2.95 -8.67
N GLN A 199 -10.65 -3.22 -9.21
CA GLN A 199 -11.07 -2.64 -10.49
C GLN A 199 -11.20 -1.12 -10.41
N ILE A 200 -11.85 -0.59 -9.35
CA ILE A 200 -11.98 0.85 -9.13
C ILE A 200 -10.60 1.53 -9.05
N LEU A 201 -9.62 0.90 -8.39
CA LEU A 201 -8.27 1.46 -8.33
C LEU A 201 -7.66 1.61 -9.73
N ARG A 202 -7.81 0.64 -10.61
CA ARG A 202 -7.32 0.75 -11.99
C ARG A 202 -8.10 1.77 -12.82
N GLU A 203 -9.41 1.87 -12.61
CA GLU A 203 -10.26 2.85 -13.28
C GLU A 203 -9.94 4.29 -12.87
N GLU A 204 -9.67 4.53 -11.58
CA GLU A 204 -9.41 5.87 -11.04
C GLU A 204 -7.94 6.33 -11.19
N PHE A 205 -7.01 5.38 -11.37
CA PHE A 205 -5.59 5.65 -11.54
C PHE A 205 -5.04 4.98 -12.81
N PRO A 206 -5.57 5.34 -13.99
CA PRO A 206 -5.11 4.73 -15.25
C PRO A 206 -3.62 5.07 -15.48
N GLY A 207 -2.82 4.05 -15.80
CA GLY A 207 -1.37 4.20 -15.99
C GLY A 207 -0.56 4.17 -14.68
N ASP A 208 -1.10 4.69 -13.58
CA ASP A 208 -0.42 4.74 -12.29
C ASP A 208 -0.70 3.51 -11.41
N CYS A 209 -1.69 2.70 -11.75
CA CYS A 209 -2.04 1.46 -11.05
C CYS A 209 -1.83 0.28 -11.98
N ARG A 210 -0.72 -0.47 -11.79
CA ARG A 210 -0.31 -1.58 -12.66
C ARG A 210 -0.22 -2.89 -11.91
N VAL A 211 -0.36 -4.00 -12.65
CA VAL A 211 -0.29 -5.37 -12.11
C VAL A 211 0.87 -6.12 -12.71
N LEU A 212 1.77 -6.60 -11.87
CA LEU A 212 2.85 -7.50 -12.25
C LEU A 212 2.49 -8.92 -11.82
N MET A 213 2.51 -9.85 -12.77
CA MET A 213 2.32 -11.27 -12.54
C MET A 213 3.66 -11.98 -12.54
N ILE A 214 3.83 -12.95 -11.66
CA ILE A 214 4.93 -13.92 -11.71
C ILE A 214 4.34 -15.27 -12.10
N ARG A 215 4.92 -15.85 -13.14
CA ARG A 215 4.51 -17.14 -13.70
C ARG A 215 5.64 -18.15 -13.57
N GLN A 216 5.25 -19.39 -13.41
CA GLN A 216 6.18 -20.53 -13.48
C GLN A 216 5.94 -21.27 -14.78
N ALA A 217 6.95 -21.33 -15.65
CA ALA A 217 6.90 -22.10 -16.88
C ALA A 217 6.98 -23.60 -16.60
N SER A 218 6.21 -24.38 -17.36
CA SER A 218 6.25 -25.85 -17.33
C SER A 218 7.55 -26.38 -17.95
N GLY A 219 8.00 -27.58 -17.53
CA GLY A 219 9.18 -28.24 -18.08
C GLY A 219 10.28 -28.53 -17.06
N GLY A 220 11.36 -29.15 -17.51
CA GLY A 220 12.48 -29.56 -16.66
C GLY A 220 13.32 -28.42 -16.10
N ALA A 221 14.27 -28.73 -15.24
CA ALA A 221 15.18 -27.76 -14.63
C ALA A 221 15.92 -26.91 -15.68
N ALA A 222 16.27 -25.67 -15.31
CA ALA A 222 17.04 -24.79 -16.18
C ALA A 222 18.36 -25.45 -16.62
N SER A 223 18.66 -25.42 -17.90
CA SER A 223 19.86 -26.05 -18.49
C SER A 223 21.17 -25.38 -18.07
N ARG A 224 21.13 -24.14 -17.59
CA ARG A 224 22.27 -23.37 -17.12
C ARG A 224 22.11 -23.00 -15.66
N LYS A 225 23.20 -23.02 -14.90
CA LYS A 225 23.23 -22.55 -13.52
C LYS A 225 22.94 -21.04 -13.49
N PRO A 226 21.92 -20.59 -12.75
CA PRO A 226 21.58 -19.18 -12.66
C PRO A 226 22.68 -18.33 -12.03
N ASP A 227 22.96 -17.18 -12.64
CA ASP A 227 23.93 -16.19 -12.16
C ASP A 227 23.30 -14.80 -12.03
N ASP A 228 24.09 -13.81 -11.61
CA ASP A 228 23.63 -12.44 -11.40
C ASP A 228 23.35 -11.70 -12.74
N ALA A 229 24.02 -12.08 -13.82
CA ALA A 229 23.75 -11.51 -15.16
C ALA A 229 22.35 -11.90 -15.65
N MET A 230 21.94 -13.14 -15.42
CA MET A 230 20.59 -13.60 -15.71
C MET A 230 19.50 -12.93 -14.84
N LEU A 231 19.86 -12.41 -13.66
CA LEU A 231 18.92 -11.64 -12.84
C LEU A 231 18.71 -10.23 -13.43
N CYS A 232 19.73 -9.64 -14.03
CA CYS A 232 19.62 -8.34 -14.69
C CYS A 232 18.87 -8.44 -16.03
N ASP A 233 19.01 -9.55 -16.72
CA ASP A 233 18.35 -9.84 -18.01
C ASP A 233 17.77 -11.28 -17.99
N PRO A 234 16.61 -11.48 -17.36
CA PRO A 234 16.01 -12.81 -17.23
C PRO A 234 15.50 -13.32 -18.59
N PRO A 235 15.59 -14.65 -18.84
CA PRO A 235 15.13 -15.21 -20.09
C PRO A 235 13.63 -14.99 -20.30
N ASP A 236 13.26 -14.59 -21.51
CA ASP A 236 11.86 -14.48 -21.92
C ASP A 236 11.26 -15.89 -22.08
N ARG A 237 10.16 -16.10 -21.39
CA ARG A 237 9.41 -17.37 -21.39
C ARG A 237 7.94 -17.18 -21.78
N ARG A 238 7.61 -16.01 -22.34
CA ARG A 238 6.25 -15.77 -22.82
C ARG A 238 5.93 -16.74 -23.96
N GLY A 239 4.74 -17.33 -23.90
CA GLY A 239 4.33 -18.38 -24.84
C GLY A 239 4.57 -19.82 -24.34
N GLU A 240 5.40 -20.03 -23.32
CA GLU A 240 5.49 -21.34 -22.67
C GLU A 240 4.22 -21.64 -21.86
N ALA A 241 3.81 -22.91 -21.79
CA ALA A 241 2.77 -23.33 -20.86
C ALA A 241 3.20 -22.98 -19.41
N SER A 242 2.36 -22.28 -18.66
CA SER A 242 2.77 -21.71 -17.40
C SER A 242 1.59 -21.41 -16.48
N GLU A 243 1.86 -21.29 -15.19
CA GLU A 243 0.89 -21.02 -14.14
C GLU A 243 1.20 -19.70 -13.43
N ASP A 244 0.17 -18.94 -13.07
CA ASP A 244 0.28 -17.73 -12.24
C ASP A 244 0.56 -18.15 -10.79
N VAL A 245 1.73 -17.79 -10.25
CA VAL A 245 2.14 -18.20 -8.89
C VAL A 245 2.19 -17.07 -7.89
N ALA A 246 2.49 -15.84 -8.33
CA ALA A 246 2.45 -14.65 -7.50
C ALA A 246 2.03 -13.43 -8.33
N ALA A 247 1.56 -12.38 -7.64
CA ALA A 247 1.16 -11.15 -8.29
C ALA A 247 1.29 -9.96 -7.34
N VAL A 248 1.45 -8.77 -7.90
CA VAL A 248 1.37 -7.52 -7.14
C VAL A 248 0.75 -6.40 -7.98
N MET A 249 -0.24 -5.71 -7.43
CA MET A 249 -0.70 -4.42 -7.89
C MET A 249 0.15 -3.35 -7.23
N SER A 250 0.70 -2.46 -8.03
CA SER A 250 1.59 -1.40 -7.59
C SER A 250 1.11 -0.04 -8.06
N PHE A 251 1.39 1.00 -7.26
CA PHE A 251 1.16 2.38 -7.65
C PHE A 251 2.47 3.03 -8.08
N TYR A 252 2.37 3.91 -9.07
CA TYR A 252 3.48 4.66 -9.65
C TYR A 252 3.21 6.14 -9.46
N PHE A 253 4.13 6.85 -8.82
CA PHE A 253 3.94 8.27 -8.55
C PHE A 253 5.28 8.99 -8.36
N ARG A 254 5.48 10.10 -9.07
CA ARG A 254 6.68 10.96 -8.97
C ARG A 254 8.01 10.20 -8.96
N GLY A 255 8.15 9.26 -9.89
CA GLY A 255 9.37 8.47 -10.03
C GLY A 255 9.57 7.39 -8.95
N GLU A 256 8.53 7.05 -8.20
CA GLU A 256 8.54 5.95 -7.22
C GLU A 256 7.54 4.87 -7.60
N VAL A 257 7.85 3.62 -7.26
CA VAL A 257 6.93 2.48 -7.33
C VAL A 257 6.60 1.97 -5.93
N LEU A 258 5.30 1.74 -5.67
CA LEU A 258 4.77 1.24 -4.41
C LEU A 258 4.04 -0.09 -4.64
N PRO A 259 4.64 -1.27 -4.38
CA PRO A 259 3.90 -2.53 -4.35
C PRO A 259 2.88 -2.52 -3.20
N TYR A 260 1.62 -2.80 -3.52
CA TYR A 260 0.55 -2.55 -2.55
C TYR A 260 -0.33 -3.77 -2.26
N TYR A 261 -1.01 -4.33 -3.27
CA TYR A 261 -1.86 -5.50 -3.12
C TYR A 261 -1.24 -6.69 -3.85
N GLY A 262 -0.69 -7.62 -3.11
CA GLY A 262 -0.02 -8.74 -3.74
C GLY A 262 0.17 -9.94 -2.81
N GLY A 263 0.75 -10.97 -3.38
CA GLY A 263 1.08 -12.21 -2.68
C GLY A 263 1.31 -13.36 -3.64
N GLY A 264 1.35 -14.57 -3.08
CA GLY A 264 1.49 -15.79 -3.84
C GLY A 264 0.45 -16.83 -3.43
N ILE A 265 0.11 -17.71 -4.36
CA ILE A 265 -0.74 -18.89 -4.09
C ILE A 265 -0.05 -19.84 -3.11
N THR A 266 -0.78 -20.77 -2.55
CA THR A 266 -0.23 -21.77 -1.59
C THR A 266 0.99 -22.48 -2.15
N ARG A 267 0.96 -22.86 -3.42
CA ARG A 267 2.08 -23.51 -4.13
C ARG A 267 3.33 -22.62 -4.19
N ALA A 268 3.19 -21.30 -4.29
CA ALA A 268 4.32 -20.38 -4.33
C ALA A 268 5.24 -20.48 -3.10
N ARG A 269 4.71 -20.97 -1.96
CA ARG A 269 5.51 -21.19 -0.75
C ARG A 269 6.56 -22.31 -0.93
N HIS A 270 6.32 -23.24 -1.86
CA HIS A 270 7.24 -24.33 -2.19
C HIS A 270 8.20 -23.96 -3.33
N ILE A 271 7.97 -22.84 -4.01
CA ILE A 271 8.86 -22.30 -5.05
C ILE A 271 9.92 -21.42 -4.37
N ARG A 272 11.17 -21.89 -4.41
CA ARG A 272 12.29 -21.21 -3.74
C ARG A 272 12.51 -19.81 -4.28
N GLY A 273 12.41 -18.82 -3.42
CA GLY A 273 12.67 -17.42 -3.78
C GLY A 273 11.55 -16.73 -4.56
N CYS A 274 10.34 -17.27 -4.66
CA CYS A 274 9.24 -16.70 -5.42
C CYS A 274 8.95 -15.24 -5.04
N ASN A 275 8.79 -14.93 -3.74
CA ASN A 275 8.57 -13.54 -3.29
C ASN A 275 9.79 -12.63 -3.54
N HIS A 276 11.02 -13.17 -3.44
CA HIS A 276 12.21 -12.40 -3.76
C HIS A 276 12.21 -12.00 -5.24
N PHE A 277 11.85 -12.95 -6.11
CA PHE A 277 11.79 -12.72 -7.55
C PHE A 277 10.69 -11.71 -7.91
N LEU A 278 9.51 -11.79 -7.30
CA LEU A 278 8.42 -10.84 -7.50
C LEU A 278 8.90 -9.39 -7.27
N TYR A 279 9.50 -9.12 -6.12
CA TYR A 279 9.93 -7.76 -5.80
C TYR A 279 11.20 -7.34 -6.53
N TRP A 280 12.10 -8.28 -6.85
CA TRP A 280 13.24 -7.99 -7.71
C TRP A 280 12.79 -7.57 -9.11
N GLU A 281 11.89 -8.31 -9.72
CA GLU A 281 11.35 -7.99 -11.04
C GLU A 281 10.64 -6.63 -11.06
N LEU A 282 9.92 -6.32 -10.01
CA LEU A 282 9.31 -4.99 -9.89
C LEU A 282 10.38 -3.88 -9.79
N MET A 283 11.44 -4.06 -8.98
CA MET A 283 12.56 -3.11 -8.89
C MET A 283 13.29 -2.96 -10.24
N ARG A 284 13.58 -4.08 -10.89
CA ARG A 284 14.29 -4.12 -12.18
C ARG A 284 13.52 -3.38 -13.27
N ARG A 285 12.20 -3.64 -13.38
CA ARG A 285 11.33 -2.95 -14.34
C ARG A 285 11.22 -1.47 -14.03
N ALA A 286 10.96 -1.11 -12.79
CA ALA A 286 10.88 0.29 -12.36
C ALA A 286 12.18 1.07 -12.65
N SER A 287 13.33 0.47 -12.38
CA SER A 287 14.63 1.05 -12.74
C SER A 287 14.80 1.22 -14.26
N GLY A 288 14.39 0.21 -15.04
CA GLY A 288 14.42 0.26 -16.51
C GLY A 288 13.51 1.33 -17.11
N GLU A 289 12.45 1.71 -16.43
CA GLU A 289 11.55 2.83 -16.78
C GLU A 289 12.05 4.19 -16.25
N GLY A 290 13.20 4.24 -15.58
CA GLY A 290 13.78 5.46 -15.05
C GLY A 290 13.25 5.91 -13.69
N LEU A 291 12.49 5.07 -12.98
CA LEU A 291 12.06 5.36 -11.63
C LEU A 291 13.28 5.34 -10.68
N ARG A 292 13.23 6.21 -9.67
CA ARG A 292 14.34 6.45 -8.73
C ARG A 292 14.05 6.01 -7.30
N GLY A 293 12.84 5.57 -7.01
CA GLY A 293 12.42 5.17 -5.67
C GLY A 293 11.61 3.89 -5.66
N PHE A 294 11.84 3.09 -4.61
CA PHE A 294 11.02 1.93 -4.27
C PHE A 294 10.49 2.09 -2.86
N ASP A 295 9.19 2.26 -2.73
CA ASP A 295 8.49 2.34 -1.45
C ASP A 295 7.77 1.03 -1.17
N PHE A 296 8.35 0.20 -0.31
CA PHE A 296 7.77 -1.09 0.05
C PHE A 296 6.50 -1.01 0.91
N GLY A 297 6.08 0.21 1.26
CA GLY A 297 4.95 0.46 2.12
C GLY A 297 5.17 -0.03 3.56
N ARG A 298 4.11 0.05 4.35
CA ARG A 298 4.19 -0.25 5.78
C ARG A 298 4.23 -1.74 6.10
N SER A 299 4.84 -2.04 7.26
CA SER A 299 4.68 -3.31 7.97
C SER A 299 4.58 -3.05 9.46
N LYS A 300 3.88 -3.93 10.19
CA LYS A 300 3.92 -3.90 11.66
C LYS A 300 5.27 -4.44 12.14
N ALA A 301 5.78 -3.88 13.24
CA ALA A 301 6.96 -4.42 13.91
C ALA A 301 6.80 -5.93 14.18
N ASP A 302 7.90 -6.65 14.19
CA ASP A 302 8.02 -8.06 14.55
C ASP A 302 7.13 -9.01 13.74
N THR A 303 6.80 -8.64 12.51
CA THR A 303 6.05 -9.50 11.57
C THR A 303 6.95 -10.06 10.47
N GLY A 304 6.50 -11.17 9.84
CA GLY A 304 7.20 -11.77 8.69
C GLY A 304 7.46 -10.77 7.56
N PRO A 305 6.47 -9.95 7.13
CA PRO A 305 6.69 -8.89 6.15
C PRO A 305 7.73 -7.84 6.58
N PHE A 306 7.79 -7.46 7.86
CA PHE A 306 8.82 -6.58 8.40
C PHE A 306 10.20 -7.19 8.24
N ALA A 307 10.38 -8.42 8.72
CA ALA A 307 11.65 -9.14 8.62
C ALA A 307 12.09 -9.34 7.16
N PHE A 308 11.15 -9.68 6.27
CA PHE A 308 11.43 -9.86 4.84
C PHE A 308 11.98 -8.57 4.20
N LYS A 309 11.33 -7.43 4.41
CA LYS A 309 11.77 -6.14 3.86
C LYS A 309 13.15 -5.74 4.38
N LYS A 310 13.39 -5.91 5.68
CA LYS A 310 14.71 -5.68 6.29
C LYS A 310 15.77 -6.59 5.69
N HIS A 311 15.47 -7.87 5.50
CA HIS A 311 16.39 -8.82 4.87
C HIS A 311 16.68 -8.47 3.41
N MET A 312 15.74 -7.85 2.69
CA MET A 312 15.96 -7.35 1.32
C MET A 312 16.83 -6.07 1.27
N GLY A 313 17.33 -5.60 2.39
CA GLY A 313 18.23 -4.45 2.49
C GLY A 313 17.50 -3.11 2.54
N PHE A 314 16.28 -3.09 3.07
CA PHE A 314 15.54 -1.85 3.36
C PHE A 314 15.63 -1.51 4.83
N GLU A 315 15.90 -0.25 5.13
CA GLU A 315 15.91 0.25 6.51
C GLU A 315 14.49 0.63 6.93
N PRO A 316 14.03 0.19 8.13
CA PRO A 316 12.74 0.57 8.67
C PRO A 316 12.75 2.02 9.17
N ALA A 317 11.75 2.81 8.78
CA ALA A 317 11.47 4.13 9.34
C ALA A 317 10.10 4.10 10.03
N ALA A 318 10.03 4.56 11.28
CA ALA A 318 8.77 4.59 12.03
C ALA A 318 7.74 5.51 11.35
N LEU A 319 6.48 5.10 11.41
CA LEU A 319 5.35 5.90 10.95
C LEU A 319 4.58 6.42 12.16
N PRO A 320 4.65 7.72 12.44
CA PRO A 320 3.95 8.33 13.57
C PRO A 320 2.48 8.56 13.19
N TYR A 321 1.62 7.56 13.51
CA TYR A 321 0.19 7.75 13.38
C TYR A 321 -0.31 8.49 14.60
N GLU A 322 -0.82 9.71 14.38
CA GLU A 322 -1.27 10.63 15.42
C GLU A 322 -2.79 10.52 15.62
N TYR A 323 -3.23 10.63 16.86
CA TYR A 323 -4.64 10.50 17.23
C TYR A 323 -5.11 11.68 18.06
N HIS A 324 -6.18 12.34 17.61
CA HIS A 324 -6.97 13.21 18.47
C HIS A 324 -8.16 12.39 19.01
N LEU A 325 -8.19 12.17 20.32
CA LEU A 325 -9.25 11.41 20.98
C LEU A 325 -10.44 12.35 21.26
N VAL A 326 -11.65 11.97 20.83
CA VAL A 326 -12.89 12.74 21.02
C VAL A 326 -13.78 12.06 22.05
N ALA A 327 -14.22 10.83 21.80
CA ALA A 327 -15.04 10.05 22.70
C ALA A 327 -14.32 8.80 23.26
N ALA A 328 -13.18 8.44 22.69
CA ALA A 328 -12.36 7.31 23.18
C ALA A 328 -11.33 7.76 24.22
N ASP A 329 -11.02 6.89 25.17
CA ASP A 329 -9.96 7.14 26.17
C ASP A 329 -8.55 6.77 25.71
N ALA A 330 -8.45 6.00 24.60
CA ALA A 330 -7.18 5.56 24.04
C ALA A 330 -7.28 5.31 22.53
N PRO A 331 -6.15 5.38 21.78
CA PRO A 331 -6.10 4.98 20.37
C PRO A 331 -6.61 3.55 20.17
N PRO A 332 -7.36 3.26 19.07
CA PRO A 332 -7.93 1.94 18.82
C PRO A 332 -6.86 0.85 18.85
N ASP A 333 -7.07 -0.20 19.63
CA ASP A 333 -6.16 -1.35 19.67
C ASP A 333 -6.60 -2.45 18.70
N LEU A 334 -5.98 -2.45 17.53
CA LEU A 334 -6.13 -3.50 16.50
C LEU A 334 -4.94 -4.49 16.57
N ASN A 335 -4.55 -4.89 17.78
CA ASN A 335 -3.42 -5.79 17.97
C ASN A 335 -3.78 -7.23 17.49
N PRO A 336 -3.22 -7.72 16.37
CA PRO A 336 -3.50 -9.07 15.89
C PRO A 336 -2.93 -10.17 16.80
N ASN A 337 -2.09 -9.82 17.77
CA ASN A 337 -1.50 -10.77 18.71
C ASN A 337 -2.42 -11.04 19.92
N SER A 338 -3.57 -10.36 20.03
CA SER A 338 -4.53 -10.69 21.08
C SER A 338 -5.11 -12.09 20.90
N PRO A 339 -5.44 -12.85 21.99
CA PRO A 339 -5.96 -14.20 21.88
C PRO A 339 -7.23 -14.31 21.00
N ARG A 340 -8.09 -13.30 21.06
CA ARG A 340 -9.32 -13.22 20.24
C ARG A 340 -9.01 -13.10 18.75
N TYR A 341 -8.05 -12.26 18.38
CA TYR A 341 -7.61 -12.11 16.99
C TYR A 341 -6.92 -13.37 16.47
N ARG A 342 -6.09 -14.02 17.28
CA ARG A 342 -5.45 -15.29 16.86
C ARG A 342 -6.47 -16.38 16.53
N LEU A 343 -7.55 -16.49 17.31
CA LEU A 343 -8.62 -17.45 17.02
C LEU A 343 -9.32 -17.11 15.71
N LEU A 344 -9.66 -15.84 15.48
CA LEU A 344 -10.27 -15.37 14.23
C LEU A 344 -9.36 -15.64 13.03
N VAL A 345 -8.08 -15.30 13.12
CA VAL A 345 -7.08 -15.56 12.08
C VAL A 345 -6.99 -17.06 11.77
N SER A 346 -6.87 -17.94 12.79
CA SER A 346 -6.76 -19.37 12.57
C SER A 346 -8.01 -20.01 11.97
N THR A 347 -9.19 -19.51 12.33
CA THR A 347 -10.47 -19.93 11.76
C THR A 347 -10.57 -19.47 10.31
N TRP A 348 -10.20 -18.20 10.03
CA TRP A 348 -10.23 -17.64 8.68
C TRP A 348 -9.33 -18.42 7.70
N GLN A 349 -8.14 -18.81 8.15
CA GLN A 349 -7.20 -19.59 7.35
C GLN A 349 -7.74 -20.95 6.90
N LYS A 350 -8.71 -21.51 7.63
CA LYS A 350 -9.33 -22.81 7.32
C LYS A 350 -10.56 -22.69 6.41
N LEU A 351 -11.06 -21.49 6.16
CA LEU A 351 -12.22 -21.30 5.29
C LEU A 351 -11.93 -21.74 3.84
N PRO A 352 -12.88 -22.38 3.17
CA PRO A 352 -12.82 -22.52 1.72
C PRO A 352 -12.68 -21.16 1.05
N LEU A 353 -11.89 -21.07 -0.03
CA LEU A 353 -11.57 -19.78 -0.66
C LEU A 353 -12.81 -19.04 -1.14
N TRP A 354 -13.79 -19.74 -1.73
CA TRP A 354 -15.05 -19.13 -2.17
C TRP A 354 -15.82 -18.47 -1.03
N LEU A 355 -15.80 -19.08 0.17
CA LEU A 355 -16.47 -18.53 1.34
C LEU A 355 -15.71 -17.33 1.91
N ALA A 356 -14.38 -17.41 1.98
CA ALA A 356 -13.52 -16.29 2.36
C ALA A 356 -13.70 -15.09 1.42
N ASN A 357 -13.82 -15.34 0.11
CA ASN A 357 -14.07 -14.29 -0.89
C ASN A 357 -15.45 -13.66 -0.80
N ARG A 358 -16.46 -14.40 -0.31
CA ARG A 358 -17.81 -13.88 -0.08
C ARG A 358 -17.93 -13.07 1.22
N LEU A 359 -17.33 -13.56 2.30
CA LEU A 359 -17.39 -12.93 3.62
C LEU A 359 -16.34 -11.83 3.83
N GLY A 360 -15.23 -11.90 3.08
CA GLY A 360 -14.11 -10.95 3.22
C GLY A 360 -14.49 -9.50 2.96
N PRO A 361 -15.10 -9.15 1.81
CA PRO A 361 -15.40 -7.76 1.48
C PRO A 361 -16.25 -7.02 2.51
N PRO A 362 -17.38 -7.56 3.01
CA PRO A 362 -18.15 -6.89 4.05
C PRO A 362 -17.39 -6.75 5.37
N LEU A 363 -16.51 -7.68 5.72
CA LEU A 363 -15.68 -7.57 6.92
C LEU A 363 -14.52 -6.58 6.73
N ALA A 364 -13.87 -6.63 5.56
CA ALA A 364 -12.74 -5.75 5.26
C ALA A 364 -13.12 -4.26 5.38
N ARG A 365 -14.34 -3.87 4.96
CA ARG A 365 -14.83 -2.49 5.08
C ARG A 365 -14.89 -1.95 6.52
N HIS A 366 -14.87 -2.81 7.53
CA HIS A 366 -14.87 -2.42 8.94
C HIS A 366 -13.47 -2.34 9.57
N LEU A 367 -12.43 -2.68 8.81
CA LEU A 367 -11.03 -2.74 9.27
C LEU A 367 -10.17 -1.56 8.79
N GLY A 368 -10.76 -0.54 8.16
CA GLY A 368 -10.12 0.63 7.57
C GLY A 368 -9.50 1.61 8.56
#